data_696a26cecb18a0eb378fb22c321e9334
#
_entry.id   696a26cecb18a0eb378fb22c321e9334
#
_cell.length_a   1.000
_cell.length_b   1.000
_cell.length_c   1.000
_cell.angle_alpha   90.00
_cell.angle_beta   90.00
_cell.angle_gamma   90.00
#
_symmetry.space_group_name_H-M   'P 1'
#
loop_
_entity.id
_entity.type
_entity.pdbx_description
1 polymer ?
#
loop_
_entity_poly.entity_id
_entity_poly.type
_entity_poly.pdbx_seq_one_letter_code
_entity_poly.pdbx_strand_id
1 'polypeptide(L)'
;MQDMFEEKRNILEPAGALALAGAEAYCRYNGIRGENIVVITSGANMNFDKLRVVTELANVGRKQEAVLATVMPEEPGSFKQFCQLVCLLL
;
A
#
# COMPACT_ATOMS: atom_id res chain seq x y z
N MET A 1 -7.04 3.65 -0.34
CA MET A 1 -6.87 5.11 -0.51
C MET A 1 -6.57 5.47 -1.96
N GLN A 2 -5.55 4.90 -2.56
CA GLN A 2 -5.18 5.21 -3.94
C GLN A 2 -6.33 4.97 -4.92
N ASP A 3 -7.01 3.83 -4.87
CA ASP A 3 -8.15 3.52 -5.76
C ASP A 3 -9.29 4.54 -5.64
N MET A 4 -9.61 4.96 -4.41
CA MET A 4 -10.62 6.01 -4.18
C MET A 4 -10.21 7.37 -4.76
N PHE A 5 -8.92 7.70 -4.70
CA PHE A 5 -8.43 8.92 -5.35
C PHE A 5 -8.47 8.81 -6.87
N GLU A 6 -8.04 7.70 -7.44
CA GLU A 6 -8.01 7.48 -8.89
C GLU A 6 -9.41 7.42 -9.50
N GLU A 7 -10.36 6.75 -8.83
CA GLU A 7 -11.71 6.55 -9.34
C GLU A 7 -12.68 7.70 -8.99
N LYS A 8 -12.59 8.22 -7.76
CA LYS A 8 -13.55 9.20 -7.22
C LYS A 8 -12.96 10.58 -6.95
N ARG A 9 -11.65 10.74 -7.10
CA ARG A 9 -10.91 11.97 -6.78
C ARG A 9 -11.04 12.41 -5.32
N ASN A 10 -11.28 11.45 -4.43
CA ASN A 10 -11.41 11.67 -3.00
C ASN A 10 -10.21 11.10 -2.24
N ILE A 11 -9.64 11.92 -1.36
CA ILE A 11 -8.58 11.49 -0.44
C ILE A 11 -9.25 11.10 0.88
N LEU A 12 -9.21 9.81 1.19
CA LEU A 12 -9.70 9.31 2.47
C LEU A 12 -8.62 9.43 3.54
N GLU A 13 -9.02 9.67 4.78
CA GLU A 13 -8.11 9.41 5.89
C GLU A 13 -7.88 7.90 6.09
N PRO A 14 -6.81 7.48 6.81
CA PRO A 14 -6.52 6.06 7.01
C PRO A 14 -7.68 5.27 7.62
N ALA A 15 -8.44 5.85 8.56
CA ALA A 15 -9.60 5.20 9.17
C ALA A 15 -10.72 4.94 8.16
N GLY A 16 -11.03 5.90 7.30
CA GLY A 16 -12.02 5.73 6.23
C GLY A 16 -11.60 4.69 5.19
N ALA A 17 -10.30 4.66 4.86
CA ALA A 17 -9.75 3.66 3.96
C ALA A 17 -9.77 2.26 4.59
N LEU A 18 -9.53 2.14 5.89
CA LEU A 18 -9.61 0.89 6.64
C LEU A 18 -11.04 0.35 6.66
N ALA A 19 -12.04 1.21 6.84
CA ALA A 19 -13.45 0.83 6.80
C ALA A 19 -13.82 0.19 5.45
N LEU A 20 -13.39 0.78 4.34
CA LEU A 20 -13.62 0.24 3.00
C LEU A 20 -12.91 -1.10 2.78
N ALA A 21 -11.63 -1.19 3.15
CA ALA A 21 -10.86 -2.44 3.06
C ALA A 21 -11.44 -3.54 3.94
N GLY A 22 -11.91 -3.19 5.14
CA GLY A 22 -12.58 -4.10 6.06
C GLY A 22 -13.90 -4.63 5.50
N ALA A 23 -14.70 -3.78 4.89
CA ALA A 23 -15.94 -4.19 4.23
C ALA A 23 -15.67 -5.16 3.06
N GLU A 24 -14.67 -4.87 2.23
CA GLU A 24 -14.27 -5.78 1.15
C GLU A 24 -13.80 -7.14 1.70
N ALA A 25 -12.95 -7.13 2.71
CA ALA A 25 -12.45 -8.36 3.34
C ALA A 25 -13.59 -9.16 3.98
N TYR A 26 -14.53 -8.51 4.66
CA TYR A 26 -15.70 -9.14 5.26
C TYR A 26 -16.59 -9.80 4.22
N CYS A 27 -16.89 -9.11 3.11
CA CYS A 27 -17.68 -9.67 2.02
C CYS A 27 -17.01 -10.89 1.40
N ARG A 28 -15.70 -10.80 1.18
CA ARG A 28 -14.91 -11.91 0.62
C ARG A 28 -14.88 -13.10 1.56
N TYR A 29 -14.66 -12.89 2.84
CA TYR A 29 -14.61 -13.94 3.85
C TYR A 29 -15.94 -14.67 4.01
N ASN A 30 -17.06 -13.93 4.00
CA ASN A 30 -18.40 -14.48 4.16
C ASN A 30 -19.09 -14.88 2.85
N GLY A 31 -18.42 -14.73 1.71
CA GLY A 31 -19.01 -15.07 0.41
C GLY A 31 -20.19 -14.21 -0.01
N ILE A 32 -20.30 -12.97 0.53
CA ILE A 32 -21.41 -12.06 0.25
C ILE A 32 -21.32 -11.56 -1.18
N ARG A 33 -22.39 -11.76 -1.95
CA ARG A 33 -22.48 -11.32 -3.34
C ARG A 33 -23.87 -10.77 -3.63
N GLY A 34 -23.93 -9.73 -4.45
CA GLY A 34 -25.18 -9.13 -4.88
C GLY A 34 -25.94 -8.33 -3.81
N GLU A 35 -25.31 -8.07 -2.66
CA GLU A 35 -25.89 -7.29 -1.58
C GLU A 35 -25.48 -5.81 -1.66
N ASN A 36 -26.35 -4.94 -1.14
CA ASN A 36 -26.06 -3.53 -1.01
C ASN A 36 -25.35 -3.25 0.34
N ILE A 37 -24.13 -2.77 0.27
CA ILE A 37 -23.32 -2.50 1.45
C ILE A 37 -22.98 -1.01 1.49
N VAL A 38 -23.24 -0.37 2.63
CA VAL A 38 -22.89 1.01 2.89
C VAL A 38 -21.68 1.07 3.80
N VAL A 39 -20.64 1.77 3.37
CA VAL A 39 -19.41 1.96 4.13
C VAL A 39 -19.20 3.44 4.39
N ILE A 40 -19.02 3.81 5.66
CA ILE A 40 -18.69 5.19 6.01
C ILE A 40 -17.19 5.41 5.83
N THR A 41 -16.84 6.22 4.85
CA THR A 41 -15.47 6.60 4.56
C THR A 41 -15.22 8.01 5.08
N SER A 42 -14.68 8.11 6.29
CA SER A 42 -14.27 9.39 6.84
C SER A 42 -13.05 9.97 6.10
N GLY A 43 -12.94 11.28 6.03
CA GLY A 43 -11.88 11.98 5.31
C GLY A 43 -11.41 13.24 6.04
N ALA A 44 -10.39 13.90 5.49
CA ALA A 44 -9.84 15.18 5.89
C ALA A 44 -8.94 15.22 7.14
N ASN A 45 -8.92 14.23 8.01
CA ASN A 45 -8.02 14.21 9.17
C ASN A 45 -6.65 13.57 8.82
N MET A 46 -5.94 14.18 7.88
CA MET A 46 -4.63 13.69 7.46
C MET A 46 -3.69 14.85 7.11
N ASN A 47 -2.46 14.76 7.61
CA ASN A 47 -1.41 15.69 7.24
C ASN A 47 -0.89 15.38 5.84
N PHE A 48 -0.55 16.44 5.10
CA PHE A 48 -0.04 16.31 3.74
C PHE A 48 1.22 15.44 3.64
N ASP A 49 2.10 15.52 4.63
CA ASP A 49 3.32 14.70 4.70
C ASP A 49 3.06 13.19 4.75
N LYS A 50 1.92 12.78 5.31
CA LYS A 50 1.52 11.36 5.35
C LYS A 50 1.10 10.81 3.99
N LEU A 51 0.73 11.67 3.04
CA LEU A 51 0.34 11.23 1.69
C LEU A 51 1.49 10.51 0.98
N ARG A 52 2.73 10.96 1.18
CA ARG A 52 3.91 10.30 0.62
C ARG A 52 4.04 8.87 1.12
N VAL A 53 3.95 8.68 2.43
CA VAL A 53 4.04 7.34 3.05
C VAL A 53 2.90 6.43 2.56
N VAL A 54 1.69 6.97 2.43
CA VAL A 54 0.54 6.24 1.90
C VAL A 54 0.78 5.79 0.46
N THR A 55 1.37 6.63 -0.38
CA THR A 55 1.69 6.30 -1.77
C THR A 55 2.72 5.18 -1.84
N GLU A 56 3.80 5.27 -1.06
CA GLU A 56 4.83 4.24 -0.97
C GLU A 56 4.24 2.89 -0.51
N LEU A 57 3.44 2.90 0.55
CA LEU A 57 2.77 1.69 1.05
C LEU A 57 1.76 1.11 0.05
N ALA A 58 1.07 1.96 -0.70
CA ALA A 58 0.14 1.51 -1.73
C ALA A 58 0.87 0.78 -2.87
N ASN A 59 2.02 1.28 -3.31
CA ASN A 59 2.84 0.65 -4.33
C ASN A 59 3.37 -0.72 -3.88
N VAL A 60 3.81 -0.83 -2.62
CA VAL A 60 4.20 -2.12 -2.02
C VAL A 60 3.01 -3.08 -1.95
N GLY A 61 1.85 -2.61 -1.49
CA GLY A 61 0.63 -3.42 -1.40
C GLY A 61 0.13 -3.90 -2.77
N ARG A 62 0.34 -3.14 -3.81
CA ARG A 62 0.05 -3.51 -5.22
C ARG A 62 1.15 -4.35 -5.87
N LYS A 63 2.22 -4.66 -5.14
CA LYS A 63 3.39 -5.39 -5.65
C LYS A 63 4.11 -4.69 -6.82
N GLN A 64 4.02 -3.37 -6.89
CA GLN A 64 4.73 -2.53 -7.86
C GLN A 64 6.13 -2.17 -7.37
N GLU A 65 6.31 -2.17 -6.05
CA GLU A 65 7.59 -1.89 -5.39
C GLU A 65 7.82 -2.90 -4.26
N ALA A 66 9.07 -3.12 -3.94
CA ALA A 66 9.49 -3.91 -2.78
C ALA A 66 10.51 -3.13 -1.96
N VAL A 67 10.46 -3.29 -0.65
CA VAL A 67 11.46 -2.73 0.27
C VAL A 67 12.36 -3.87 0.73
N LEU A 68 13.65 -3.74 0.45
CA LEU A 68 14.69 -4.68 0.90
C LEU A 68 15.53 -4.02 1.98
N ALA A 69 15.64 -4.66 3.13
CA ALA A 69 16.58 -4.29 4.17
C ALA A 69 17.72 -5.31 4.22
N THR A 70 18.93 -4.85 3.98
CA THR A 70 20.12 -5.71 3.91
C THR A 70 21.21 -5.17 4.80
N VAL A 71 21.84 -6.05 5.54
CA VAL A 71 23.07 -5.74 6.30
C VAL A 71 24.25 -6.22 5.48
N MET A 72 25.13 -5.30 5.13
CA MET A 72 26.33 -5.60 4.34
C MET A 72 27.59 -5.20 5.12
N PRO A 73 28.70 -5.95 4.97
CA PRO A 73 29.96 -5.50 5.52
C PRO A 73 30.46 -4.22 4.81
N GLU A 74 31.05 -3.30 5.56
CA GLU A 74 31.68 -2.09 5.02
C GLU A 74 33.04 -2.41 4.37
N GLU A 75 33.01 -3.20 3.30
CA GLU A 75 34.19 -3.57 2.53
C GLU A 75 34.04 -3.09 1.08
N PRO A 76 35.14 -2.66 0.42
CA PRO A 76 35.10 -2.31 -1.00
C PRO A 76 34.56 -3.45 -1.86
N GLY A 77 33.51 -3.20 -2.63
CA GLY A 77 32.90 -4.16 -3.53
C GLY A 77 31.65 -4.87 -3.01
N SER A 78 31.33 -4.82 -1.70
CA SER A 78 30.14 -5.46 -1.12
C SER A 78 28.84 -4.98 -1.77
N PHE A 79 28.72 -3.66 -1.95
CA PHE A 79 27.55 -3.07 -2.61
C PHE A 79 27.42 -3.52 -4.08
N LYS A 80 28.53 -3.59 -4.79
CA LYS A 80 28.55 -4.08 -6.18
C LYS A 80 28.07 -5.52 -6.27
N GLN A 81 28.53 -6.39 -5.38
CA GLN A 81 28.08 -7.79 -5.32
C GLN A 81 26.59 -7.88 -5.01
N PHE A 82 26.10 -7.10 -4.07
CA PHE A 82 24.68 -7.02 -3.75
C PHE A 82 23.85 -6.62 -4.97
N CYS A 83 24.24 -5.56 -5.69
CA CYS A 83 23.53 -5.13 -6.90
C CYS A 83 23.54 -6.22 -7.99
N GLN A 84 24.64 -6.93 -8.16
CA GLN A 84 24.71 -8.03 -9.13
C GLN A 84 23.78 -9.18 -8.77
N LEU A 85 23.68 -9.55 -7.49
CA LEU A 85 22.75 -10.59 -7.02
C LEU A 85 21.28 -10.16 -7.22
N VAL A 86 20.94 -8.92 -6.88
CA VAL A 86 19.58 -8.40 -7.08
C VAL A 86 19.21 -8.40 -8.56
N CYS A 87 20.10 -7.95 -9.44
CA CYS A 87 19.85 -7.95 -10.88
C CYS A 87 19.65 -9.35 -11.47
N LEU A 88 20.22 -10.39 -10.86
CA LEU A 88 20.02 -11.78 -11.31
C LEU A 88 18.68 -12.36 -10.83
N LEU A 89 18.08 -11.78 -9.79
CA LEU A 89 16.80 -12.25 -9.22
C LEU A 89 15.59 -11.53 -9.83
N LEU A 90 15.79 -10.44 -10.53
CA LEU A 90 14.77 -9.66 -11.20
C LEU A 90 14.71 -10.02 -12.68
#